data_b8ee02d43712e65bc434e55c138fc528
#
_entry.id   b8ee02d43712e65bc434e55c138fc528
#
_cell.length_a   1.000
_cell.length_b   1.000
_cell.length_c   1.000
_cell.angle_alpha   90.00
_cell.angle_beta   90.00
_cell.angle_gamma   90.00
#
_symmetry.space_group_name_H-M   'P 1'
#
loop_
_entity.id
_entity.type
_entity.pdbx_description
1 polymer ?
#
loop_
_entity_poly.entity_id
_entity_poly.type
_entity_poly.pdbx_seq_one_letter_code
_entity_poly.pdbx_strand_id
1 'polypeptide(L)'
;MEAAEHLLKLSTFILIGIEVLILIICIIGTRVVFLKRQLTDLRIKMAINQREEAWRHQLLVKQIQQQKGNNALDDLQHLFADKIKKLKHQYPALTETDIQVVTLIGLGVSNADILQLADMSKRTYYKRRQLIAQRMNTTAAQLDQIAQNAFATKTK
;
A
#
# COMPACT_ATOMS: atom_id res chain seq x y z
N MET A 1 -44.43 59.29 -14.83
CA MET A 1 -43.22 58.98 -15.58
C MET A 1 -42.16 58.32 -14.67
N GLU A 2 -41.92 58.77 -13.46
CA GLU A 2 -40.92 58.26 -12.52
C GLU A 2 -41.05 56.75 -12.17
N ALA A 3 -42.34 56.29 -11.99
CA ALA A 3 -42.57 54.87 -11.62
C ALA A 3 -42.12 53.87 -12.74
N ALA A 4 -42.24 54.25 -14.00
CA ALA A 4 -41.82 53.41 -15.12
C ALA A 4 -40.33 53.34 -15.23
N GLU A 5 -39.58 54.41 -14.94
CA GLU A 5 -38.12 54.41 -14.89
C GLU A 5 -37.58 53.55 -13.75
N HIS A 6 -38.23 53.57 -12.58
CA HIS A 6 -37.84 52.71 -11.45
C HIS A 6 -38.05 51.22 -11.75
N LEU A 7 -39.15 50.87 -12.39
CA LEU A 7 -39.41 49.50 -12.83
C LEU A 7 -38.40 49.01 -13.88
N LEU A 8 -38.02 49.88 -14.81
CA LEU A 8 -37.01 49.54 -15.83
C LEU A 8 -35.62 49.30 -15.21
N LYS A 9 -35.22 50.16 -14.28
CA LYS A 9 -33.94 49.99 -13.55
C LYS A 9 -33.94 48.71 -12.72
N LEU A 10 -35.05 48.40 -12.04
CA LEU A 10 -35.17 47.18 -11.24
C LEU A 10 -35.05 45.91 -12.12
N SER A 11 -35.70 45.90 -13.28
CA SER A 11 -35.61 44.74 -14.20
C SER A 11 -34.21 44.54 -14.77
N THR A 12 -33.50 45.62 -15.07
CA THR A 12 -32.08 45.49 -15.54
C THR A 12 -31.16 44.99 -14.45
N PHE A 13 -31.30 45.40 -13.20
CA PHE A 13 -30.53 44.85 -12.08
C PHE A 13 -30.80 43.37 -11.86
N ILE A 14 -32.02 42.89 -11.98
CA ILE A 14 -32.38 41.48 -11.86
C ILE A 14 -31.74 40.67 -12.99
N LEU A 15 -31.80 41.16 -14.23
CA LEU A 15 -31.16 40.51 -15.39
C LEU A 15 -29.67 40.37 -15.22
N ILE A 16 -28.95 41.40 -14.81
CA ILE A 16 -27.54 41.39 -14.55
C ILE A 16 -27.20 40.37 -13.40
N GLY A 17 -28.02 40.36 -12.35
CA GLY A 17 -27.88 39.40 -11.25
C GLY A 17 -27.99 37.95 -11.70
N ILE A 18 -28.92 37.63 -12.60
CA ILE A 18 -29.10 36.29 -13.17
C ILE A 18 -27.89 35.88 -14.04
N GLU A 19 -27.38 36.78 -14.88
CA GLU A 19 -26.20 36.52 -15.71
C GLU A 19 -24.96 36.22 -14.87
N VAL A 20 -24.73 37.00 -13.81
CA VAL A 20 -23.60 36.76 -12.88
C VAL A 20 -23.76 35.42 -12.17
N LEU A 21 -24.97 35.05 -11.77
CA LEU A 21 -25.23 33.77 -11.12
C LEU A 21 -24.94 32.58 -12.06
N ILE A 22 -25.32 32.66 -13.32
CA ILE A 22 -25.04 31.63 -14.34
C ILE A 22 -23.52 31.47 -14.55
N LEU A 23 -22.80 32.60 -14.64
CA LEU A 23 -21.33 32.54 -14.76
C LEU A 23 -20.65 31.85 -13.57
N ILE A 24 -21.12 32.14 -12.35
CA ILE A 24 -20.58 31.49 -11.14
C ILE A 24 -20.87 29.99 -11.17
N ILE A 25 -22.06 29.57 -11.54
CA ILE A 25 -22.41 28.13 -11.65
C ILE A 25 -21.56 27.43 -12.72
N CYS A 26 -21.32 28.07 -13.86
CA CYS A 26 -20.45 27.55 -14.90
C CYS A 26 -19.00 27.36 -14.41
N ILE A 27 -18.48 28.36 -13.68
CA ILE A 27 -17.10 28.28 -13.13
C ILE A 27 -17.00 27.15 -12.09
N ILE A 28 -17.96 27.05 -11.20
CA ILE A 28 -17.98 25.97 -10.19
C ILE A 28 -18.10 24.61 -10.88
N GLY A 29 -19.00 24.47 -11.84
CA GLY A 29 -19.20 23.23 -12.60
C GLY A 29 -17.93 22.78 -13.32
N THR A 30 -17.22 23.67 -13.98
CA THR A 30 -15.95 23.35 -14.66
C THR A 30 -14.86 22.94 -13.67
N ARG A 31 -14.77 23.60 -12.51
CA ARG A 31 -13.83 23.25 -11.45
C ARG A 31 -14.11 21.87 -10.85
N VAL A 32 -15.38 21.54 -10.60
CA VAL A 32 -15.78 20.23 -10.09
C VAL A 32 -15.44 19.11 -11.08
N VAL A 33 -15.73 19.31 -12.37
CA VAL A 33 -15.39 18.35 -13.42
C VAL A 33 -13.88 18.15 -13.52
N PHE A 34 -13.10 19.22 -13.45
CA PHE A 34 -11.65 19.17 -13.50
C PHE A 34 -11.05 18.40 -12.30
N LEU A 35 -11.50 18.68 -11.07
CA LEU A 35 -11.10 17.98 -9.87
C LEU A 35 -11.46 16.49 -9.92
N LYS A 36 -12.64 16.17 -10.45
CA LYS A 36 -13.09 14.76 -10.61
C LYS A 36 -12.20 14.00 -11.59
N ARG A 37 -11.74 14.63 -12.67
CA ARG A 37 -10.79 14.02 -13.62
C ARG A 37 -9.43 13.80 -12.97
N GLN A 38 -8.88 14.76 -12.22
CA GLN A 38 -7.61 14.58 -11.51
C GLN A 38 -7.68 13.45 -10.48
N LEU A 39 -8.78 13.32 -9.75
CA LEU A 39 -8.98 12.22 -8.80
C LEU A 39 -9.04 10.85 -9.49
N THR A 40 -9.68 10.75 -10.65
CA THR A 40 -9.71 9.50 -11.43
C THR A 40 -8.33 9.15 -11.97
N ASP A 41 -7.57 10.11 -12.47
CA ASP A 41 -6.21 9.88 -12.98
C ASP A 41 -5.25 9.41 -11.87
N LEU A 42 -5.35 10.02 -10.68
CA LEU A 42 -4.60 9.58 -9.50
C LEU A 42 -4.97 8.16 -9.06
N ARG A 43 -6.27 7.81 -9.07
CA ARG A 43 -6.72 6.44 -8.74
C ARG A 43 -6.20 5.42 -9.74
N ILE A 44 -6.23 5.74 -11.03
CA ILE A 44 -5.71 4.85 -12.08
C ILE A 44 -4.19 4.67 -11.93
N LYS A 45 -3.43 5.74 -11.70
CA LYS A 45 -1.98 5.66 -11.46
C LYS A 45 -1.65 4.82 -10.23
N MET A 46 -2.39 5.00 -9.13
CA MET A 46 -2.20 4.17 -7.92
C MET A 46 -2.52 2.69 -8.18
N ALA A 47 -3.59 2.39 -8.91
CA ALA A 47 -3.96 1.02 -9.25
C ALA A 47 -2.95 0.34 -10.18
N ILE A 48 -2.34 1.08 -11.12
CA ILE A 48 -1.28 0.58 -12.00
C ILE A 48 -0.03 0.28 -11.19
N ASN A 49 0.42 1.21 -10.33
CA ASN A 49 1.58 1.00 -9.47
C ASN A 49 1.41 -0.20 -8.54
N GLN A 50 0.23 -0.35 -7.92
CA GLN A 50 -0.06 -1.52 -7.07
C GLN A 50 0.02 -2.84 -7.84
N ARG A 51 -0.48 -2.88 -9.09
CA ARG A 51 -0.38 -4.08 -9.94
C ARG A 51 1.07 -4.38 -10.33
N GLU A 52 1.83 -3.36 -10.68
CA GLU A 52 3.24 -3.52 -11.07
C GLU A 52 4.09 -4.00 -9.89
N GLU A 53 3.87 -3.47 -8.70
CA GLU A 53 4.54 -3.93 -7.48
C GLU A 53 4.14 -5.36 -7.09
N ALA A 54 2.86 -5.70 -7.16
CA ALA A 54 2.38 -7.06 -6.91
C ALA A 54 2.96 -8.06 -7.91
N TRP A 55 3.06 -7.68 -9.19
CA TRP A 55 3.65 -8.51 -10.23
C TRP A 55 5.17 -8.70 -10.04
N ARG A 56 5.91 -7.63 -9.72
CA ARG A 56 7.34 -7.72 -9.36
C ARG A 56 7.56 -8.62 -8.14
N HIS A 57 6.69 -8.51 -7.15
CA HIS A 57 6.72 -9.36 -5.95
C HIS A 57 6.52 -10.84 -6.30
N GLN A 58 5.51 -11.16 -7.17
CA GLN A 58 5.27 -12.53 -7.62
C GLN A 58 6.42 -13.08 -8.47
N LEU A 59 7.04 -12.25 -9.32
CA LEU A 59 8.22 -12.64 -10.09
C LEU A 59 9.40 -12.98 -9.18
N LEU A 60 9.69 -12.13 -8.19
CA LEU A 60 10.76 -12.37 -7.22
C LEU A 60 10.52 -13.66 -6.44
N VAL A 61 9.29 -13.89 -5.95
CA VAL A 61 8.95 -15.14 -5.26
C VAL A 61 9.15 -16.35 -6.17
N LYS A 62 8.74 -16.28 -7.45
CA LYS A 62 8.97 -17.36 -8.42
C LYS A 62 10.46 -17.58 -8.72
N GLN A 63 11.26 -16.52 -8.85
CA GLN A 63 12.71 -16.64 -9.03
C GLN A 63 13.38 -17.31 -7.82
N ILE A 64 12.98 -16.94 -6.62
CA ILE A 64 13.47 -17.52 -5.37
C ILE A 64 13.10 -19.01 -5.28
N GLN A 65 11.88 -19.38 -5.66
CA GLN A 65 11.43 -20.77 -5.70
C GLN A 65 12.19 -21.61 -6.74
N GLN A 66 12.67 -20.99 -7.82
CA GLN A 66 13.47 -21.66 -8.86
C GLN A 66 14.95 -21.76 -8.51
N GLN A 67 15.47 -20.83 -7.72
CA GLN A 67 16.84 -20.87 -7.21
C GLN A 67 16.90 -21.72 -5.93
N LYS A 68 17.20 -23.01 -6.08
CA LYS A 68 17.47 -23.90 -4.94
C LYS A 68 18.84 -23.55 -4.34
N GLY A 69 18.87 -22.94 -3.16
CA GLY A 69 20.11 -22.78 -2.41
C GLY A 69 20.21 -21.53 -1.53
N ASN A 70 21.28 -21.44 -0.75
CA ASN A 70 21.58 -20.36 0.20
C ASN A 70 21.62 -18.95 -0.46
N ASN A 71 21.94 -18.88 -1.75
CA ASN A 71 22.03 -17.62 -2.49
C ASN A 71 20.67 -16.89 -2.57
N ALA A 72 19.55 -17.62 -2.60
CA ALA A 72 18.22 -17.02 -2.65
C ALA A 72 17.86 -16.22 -1.38
N LEU A 73 18.34 -16.67 -0.21
CA LEU A 73 18.14 -15.96 1.06
C LEU A 73 19.01 -14.71 1.15
N ASP A 74 20.24 -14.76 0.64
CA ASP A 74 21.15 -13.61 0.61
C ASP A 74 20.63 -12.52 -0.34
N ASP A 75 20.14 -12.89 -1.52
CA ASP A 75 19.51 -11.98 -2.47
C ASP A 75 18.26 -11.28 -1.86
N LEU A 76 17.46 -12.04 -1.09
CA LEU A 76 16.32 -11.47 -0.35
C LEU A 76 16.77 -10.45 0.71
N GLN A 77 17.84 -10.75 1.44
CA GLN A 77 18.37 -9.84 2.45
C GLN A 77 18.85 -8.53 1.83
N HIS A 78 19.50 -8.58 0.67
CA HIS A 78 19.91 -7.38 -0.06
C HIS A 78 18.72 -6.57 -0.59
N LEU A 79 17.76 -7.22 -1.22
CA LEU A 79 16.57 -6.56 -1.81
C LEU A 79 15.68 -5.89 -0.76
N PHE A 80 15.57 -6.49 0.42
CA PHE A 80 14.70 -5.99 1.49
C PHE A 80 15.47 -5.42 2.69
N ALA A 81 16.75 -5.06 2.51
CA ALA A 81 17.65 -4.60 3.58
C ALA A 81 17.03 -3.49 4.45
N ASP A 82 16.38 -2.49 3.87
CA ASP A 82 15.76 -1.40 4.61
C ASP A 82 14.58 -1.86 5.46
N LYS A 83 13.75 -2.77 4.94
CA LYS A 83 12.60 -3.32 5.67
C LYS A 83 13.07 -4.24 6.79
N ILE A 84 14.08 -5.05 6.53
CA ILE A 84 14.73 -5.93 7.51
C ILE A 84 15.36 -5.08 8.62
N LYS A 85 16.06 -4.00 8.29
CA LYS A 85 16.64 -3.08 9.27
C LYS A 85 15.57 -2.46 10.17
N LYS A 86 14.44 -2.04 9.62
CA LYS A 86 13.29 -1.53 10.40
C LYS A 86 12.72 -2.61 11.30
N LEU A 87 12.56 -3.84 10.81
CA LEU A 87 12.06 -4.97 11.59
C LEU A 87 13.00 -5.27 12.77
N LYS A 88 14.32 -5.30 12.54
CA LYS A 88 15.34 -5.48 13.60
C LYS A 88 15.26 -4.38 14.66
N HIS A 89 15.08 -3.14 14.24
CA HIS A 89 14.96 -2.01 15.14
C HIS A 89 13.67 -2.09 16.00
N GLN A 90 12.56 -2.51 15.37
CA GLN A 90 11.27 -2.63 16.06
C GLN A 90 11.21 -3.84 17.00
N TYR A 91 11.89 -4.93 16.64
CA TYR A 91 11.91 -6.19 17.40
C TYR A 91 13.33 -6.69 17.62
N PRO A 92 14.12 -6.06 18.52
CA PRO A 92 15.54 -6.37 18.73
C PRO A 92 15.78 -7.78 19.30
N ALA A 93 14.75 -8.42 19.86
CA ALA A 93 14.83 -9.80 20.37
C ALA A 93 14.82 -10.89 19.27
N LEU A 94 14.55 -10.55 18.02
CA LEU A 94 14.55 -11.49 16.91
C LEU A 94 15.98 -11.88 16.52
N THR A 95 16.21 -13.19 16.35
CA THR A 95 17.46 -13.69 15.78
C THR A 95 17.48 -13.56 14.26
N GLU A 96 18.65 -13.70 13.64
CA GLU A 96 18.80 -13.65 12.18
C GLU A 96 17.87 -14.66 11.46
N THR A 97 17.82 -15.89 11.97
CA THR A 97 16.92 -16.92 11.41
C THR A 97 15.43 -16.57 11.61
N ASP A 98 15.08 -15.89 12.71
CA ASP A 98 13.71 -15.44 12.91
C ASP A 98 13.32 -14.36 11.89
N ILE A 99 14.24 -13.45 11.61
CA ILE A 99 14.06 -12.39 10.60
C ILE A 99 13.90 -12.99 9.22
N GLN A 100 14.70 -13.99 8.85
CA GLN A 100 14.52 -14.72 7.59
C GLN A 100 13.13 -15.32 7.47
N VAL A 101 12.66 -16.02 8.51
CA VAL A 101 11.32 -16.61 8.53
C VAL A 101 10.22 -15.54 8.43
N VAL A 102 10.32 -14.44 9.20
CA VAL A 102 9.35 -13.32 9.16
C VAL A 102 9.36 -12.66 7.78
N THR A 103 10.54 -12.50 7.18
CA THR A 103 10.66 -11.94 5.82
C THR A 103 9.94 -12.82 4.80
N LEU A 104 10.15 -14.11 4.80
CA LEU A 104 9.49 -15.07 3.90
C LEU A 104 7.96 -15.07 4.10
N ILE A 105 7.48 -15.05 5.35
CA ILE A 105 6.06 -14.92 5.67
C ILE A 105 5.50 -13.58 5.13
N GLY A 106 6.22 -12.49 5.37
CA GLY A 106 5.83 -11.15 4.94
C GLY A 106 5.77 -11.00 3.41
N LEU A 107 6.57 -11.77 2.69
CA LEU A 107 6.57 -11.87 1.23
C LEU A 107 5.47 -12.80 0.69
N GLY A 108 4.69 -13.44 1.57
CA GLY A 108 3.61 -14.35 1.16
C GLY A 108 4.11 -15.69 0.61
N VAL A 109 5.34 -16.10 0.95
CA VAL A 109 5.89 -17.41 0.58
C VAL A 109 5.10 -18.50 1.29
N SER A 110 4.76 -19.60 0.60
CA SER A 110 4.01 -20.69 1.19
C SER A 110 4.81 -21.39 2.30
N ASN A 111 4.10 -21.94 3.30
CA ASN A 111 4.76 -22.68 4.40
C ASN A 111 5.64 -23.83 3.88
N ALA A 112 5.22 -24.50 2.80
CA ALA A 112 5.99 -25.58 2.20
C ALA A 112 7.32 -25.09 1.62
N ASP A 113 7.28 -23.96 0.92
CA ASP A 113 8.48 -23.33 0.35
C ASP A 113 9.40 -22.76 1.43
N ILE A 114 8.82 -22.17 2.51
CA ILE A 114 9.61 -21.69 3.66
C ILE A 114 10.39 -22.86 4.30
N LEU A 115 9.77 -24.03 4.47
CA LEU A 115 10.45 -25.22 5.00
C LEU A 115 11.64 -25.62 4.14
N GLN A 116 11.49 -25.54 2.82
CA GLN A 116 12.53 -25.91 1.87
C GLN A 116 13.65 -24.85 1.80
N LEU A 117 13.29 -23.55 1.75
CA LEU A 117 14.25 -22.44 1.65
C LEU A 117 15.08 -22.25 2.93
N ALA A 118 14.45 -22.43 4.09
CA ALA A 118 15.11 -22.28 5.39
C ALA A 118 15.70 -23.60 5.92
N ASP A 119 15.69 -24.67 5.14
CA ASP A 119 16.15 -26.01 5.51
C ASP A 119 15.64 -26.46 6.88
N MET A 120 14.33 -26.34 7.10
CA MET A 120 13.71 -26.64 8.39
C MET A 120 12.69 -27.78 8.30
N SER A 121 12.68 -28.65 9.33
CA SER A 121 11.57 -29.59 9.51
C SER A 121 10.27 -28.85 9.86
N LYS A 122 9.12 -29.42 9.51
CA LYS A 122 7.80 -28.88 9.84
C LYS A 122 7.65 -28.59 11.34
N ARG A 123 8.13 -29.50 12.21
CA ARG A 123 8.10 -29.34 13.67
C ARG A 123 8.94 -28.13 14.12
N THR A 124 10.16 -28.00 13.58
CA THR A 124 11.07 -26.90 13.89
C THR A 124 10.46 -25.56 13.48
N TYR A 125 9.86 -25.48 12.30
CA TYR A 125 9.20 -24.30 11.80
C TYR A 125 8.07 -23.83 12.71
N TYR A 126 7.12 -24.71 13.08
CA TYR A 126 6.01 -24.33 13.97
C TYR A 126 6.49 -23.90 15.35
N LYS A 127 7.49 -24.59 15.92
CA LYS A 127 8.11 -24.17 17.19
C LYS A 127 8.75 -22.80 17.06
N ARG A 128 9.45 -22.53 15.95
CA ARG A 128 10.07 -21.24 15.67
C ARG A 128 9.01 -20.13 15.51
N ARG A 129 7.92 -20.37 14.81
CA ARG A 129 6.81 -19.41 14.71
C ARG A 129 6.26 -19.00 16.09
N GLN A 130 6.12 -19.94 17.00
CA GLN A 130 5.71 -19.64 18.37
C GLN A 130 6.74 -18.76 19.10
N LEU A 131 8.03 -19.09 18.99
CA LEU A 131 9.10 -18.27 19.58
C LEU A 131 9.16 -16.86 18.98
N ILE A 132 9.01 -16.72 17.67
CA ILE A 132 8.95 -15.43 17.00
C ILE A 132 7.77 -14.63 17.54
N ALA A 133 6.59 -15.22 17.61
CA ALA A 133 5.40 -14.56 18.16
C ALA A 133 5.61 -14.07 19.60
N GLN A 134 6.23 -14.87 20.46
CA GLN A 134 6.60 -14.47 21.82
C GLN A 134 7.57 -13.28 21.84
N ARG A 135 8.63 -13.32 21.00
CA ARG A 135 9.61 -12.23 20.89
C ARG A 135 9.03 -10.94 20.33
N MET A 136 7.99 -11.02 19.53
CA MET A 136 7.25 -9.89 18.97
C MET A 136 6.08 -9.44 19.86
N ASN A 137 5.87 -10.05 21.04
CA ASN A 137 4.72 -9.80 21.92
C ASN A 137 3.38 -9.93 21.18
N THR A 138 3.22 -10.97 20.37
CA THR A 138 2.04 -11.21 19.56
C THR A 138 1.61 -12.68 19.61
N THR A 139 0.52 -13.03 18.95
CA THR A 139 0.08 -14.42 18.80
C THR A 139 0.56 -15.01 17.48
N ALA A 140 0.71 -16.33 17.41
CA ALA A 140 1.09 -17.02 16.17
C ALA A 140 0.09 -16.79 15.01
N ALA A 141 -1.19 -16.52 15.33
CA ALA A 141 -2.21 -16.17 14.35
C ALA A 141 -2.06 -14.75 13.79
N GLN A 142 -1.58 -13.81 14.61
CA GLN A 142 -1.35 -12.42 14.19
C GLN A 142 0.00 -12.21 13.49
N LEU A 143 0.93 -13.15 13.67
CA LEU A 143 2.29 -13.06 13.11
C LEU A 143 2.26 -12.84 11.60
N ASP A 144 1.43 -13.58 10.86
CA ASP A 144 1.36 -13.48 9.40
C ASP A 144 0.89 -12.09 8.96
N GLN A 145 -0.10 -11.54 9.64
CA GLN A 145 -0.62 -10.20 9.34
C GLN A 145 0.41 -9.11 9.65
N ILE A 146 1.13 -9.22 10.78
CA ILE A 146 2.19 -8.27 11.15
C ILE A 146 3.34 -8.35 10.15
N ALA A 147 3.78 -9.56 9.79
CA ALA A 147 4.82 -9.77 8.81
C ALA A 147 4.42 -9.19 7.44
N GLN A 148 3.21 -9.50 6.93
CA GLN A 148 2.71 -8.95 5.68
C GLN A 148 2.65 -7.42 5.71
N ASN A 149 2.18 -6.81 6.79
CA ASN A 149 2.15 -5.36 6.95
C ASN A 149 3.55 -4.73 6.96
N ALA A 150 4.55 -5.40 7.55
CA ALA A 150 5.93 -4.92 7.57
C ALA A 150 6.56 -4.91 6.17
N PHE A 151 6.17 -5.87 5.31
CA PHE A 151 6.68 -6.01 3.95
C PHE A 151 5.74 -5.43 2.89
N ALA A 152 4.48 -5.08 3.25
CA ALA A 152 3.59 -4.35 2.36
C ALA A 152 4.24 -3.03 1.92
N THR A 153 4.13 -2.72 0.66
CA THR A 153 4.51 -1.41 0.12
C THR A 153 3.49 -0.39 0.64
N LYS A 154 3.90 0.43 1.60
CA LYS A 154 3.10 1.61 1.96
C LYS A 154 3.09 2.54 0.76
N THR A 155 2.01 2.52 -0.01
CA THR A 155 1.67 3.60 -0.92
C THR A 155 1.47 4.86 -0.08
N LYS A 156 2.46 5.76 -0.14
CA LYS A 156 2.28 7.16 0.27
C LYS A 156 1.52 7.91 -0.80
#